data_0615ffa824c95931c266bc75de15a99a
#
_entry.id   0615ffa824c95931c266bc75de15a99a
#
_cell.length_a   1.000
_cell.length_b   1.000
_cell.length_c   1.000
_cell.angle_alpha   90.00
_cell.angle_beta   90.00
_cell.angle_gamma   90.00
#
_symmetry.space_group_name_H-M   'P 1'
#
loop_
_entity.id
_entity.type
_entity.pdbx_description
1 polymer ?
#
loop_
_entity_poly.entity_id
_entity_poly.type
_entity_poly.pdbx_seq_one_letter_code
_entity_poly.pdbx_strand_id
1 'polypeptide(L)'
;MIVDDSMVARAVLSRMIESDPGFEIAAVAASAEDAIDALGQVQVDIVLLDLEMPGLGGLNSIPRILDAAGGAKVMIVSSLAEEGAEETVAALALGAADTLPKPGTGRFNGRFSEILLGRLKALGFAQRRDPEATAPAPWSAQPALRAMPTEPIDVLAVGASTGGIHALGVLFHMLPKRIGVPILVTQHLPAPFMPVFARQLRTASLREALVAEDGMPLLPDRILLAPGDAHLTVERVGDSALVRLTHERSPSGCLPSVDPMFASVGAVYGAGALGVILTGMGRDGVEGATRLVEHGGAVLAQDETSSAVWGMPRAVLEAGLACAALSPDMIARRIATRTGDQPCR
;
A
#
# COMPACT_ATOMS: atom_id res chain seq x y z
N MET A 1 2.86 20.92 5.03
CA MET A 1 4.20 21.28 5.59
C MET A 1 5.30 20.66 4.75
N ILE A 2 6.46 21.33 4.62
CA ILE A 2 7.66 20.82 3.93
C ILE A 2 8.80 20.76 4.96
N VAL A 3 9.49 19.61 5.05
CA VAL A 3 10.60 19.35 5.99
C VAL A 3 11.77 18.75 5.21
N ASP A 4 12.84 19.56 5.03
CA ASP A 4 14.02 19.18 4.24
C ASP A 4 15.16 20.13 4.66
N ASP A 5 16.38 19.66 4.86
CA ASP A 5 17.50 20.50 5.31
C ASP A 5 18.04 21.40 4.19
N SER A 6 17.86 21.00 2.92
CA SER A 6 18.27 21.76 1.75
C SER A 6 17.33 22.96 1.49
N MET A 7 17.83 24.16 1.65
CA MET A 7 17.11 25.38 1.30
C MET A 7 16.63 25.39 -0.18
N VAL A 8 17.42 24.81 -1.07
CA VAL A 8 17.07 24.72 -2.50
C VAL A 8 15.90 23.76 -2.72
N ALA A 9 15.93 22.60 -2.07
CA ALA A 9 14.83 21.62 -2.17
C ALA A 9 13.54 22.21 -1.62
N ARG A 10 13.59 22.84 -0.43
CA ARG A 10 12.42 23.54 0.14
C ARG A 10 11.83 24.57 -0.82
N ALA A 11 12.67 25.45 -1.40
CA ALA A 11 12.21 26.49 -2.33
C ALA A 11 11.59 25.91 -3.61
N VAL A 12 12.15 24.82 -4.16
CA VAL A 12 11.64 24.18 -5.37
C VAL A 12 10.32 23.47 -5.08
N LEU A 13 10.25 22.69 -4.01
CA LEU A 13 9.01 21.99 -3.59
C LEU A 13 7.90 23.02 -3.30
N SER A 14 8.21 24.12 -2.58
CA SER A 14 7.24 25.18 -2.32
C SER A 14 6.67 25.75 -3.61
N ARG A 15 7.52 26.12 -4.56
CA ARG A 15 7.08 26.68 -5.85
C ARG A 15 6.22 25.70 -6.65
N MET A 16 6.54 24.40 -6.60
CA MET A 16 5.74 23.38 -7.29
C MET A 16 4.35 23.25 -6.67
N ILE A 17 4.28 23.20 -5.35
CA ILE A 17 3.01 23.04 -4.62
C ILE A 17 2.14 24.29 -4.79
N GLU A 18 2.70 25.50 -4.67
CA GLU A 18 2.01 26.77 -4.86
C GLU A 18 1.51 27.01 -6.31
N SER A 19 2.03 26.24 -7.28
CA SER A 19 1.52 26.29 -8.65
C SER A 19 0.10 25.74 -8.80
N ASP A 20 -0.38 24.98 -7.83
CA ASP A 20 -1.75 24.46 -7.80
C ASP A 20 -2.55 25.17 -6.69
N PRO A 21 -3.62 25.92 -7.03
CA PRO A 21 -4.39 26.69 -6.06
C PRO A 21 -5.15 25.84 -5.03
N GLY A 22 -5.17 24.52 -5.20
CA GLY A 22 -5.74 23.58 -4.24
C GLY A 22 -4.86 23.32 -3.01
N PHE A 23 -3.63 23.89 -2.98
CA PHE A 23 -2.67 23.70 -1.88
C PHE A 23 -2.20 25.01 -1.28
N GLU A 24 -1.97 24.97 0.02
CA GLU A 24 -1.35 26.05 0.79
C GLU A 24 -0.19 25.48 1.61
N ILE A 25 0.93 26.20 1.68
CA ILE A 25 2.07 25.83 2.51
C ILE A 25 1.90 26.44 3.89
N ALA A 26 1.42 25.65 4.84
CA ALA A 26 1.18 26.09 6.20
C ALA A 26 2.47 26.31 6.99
N ALA A 27 3.52 25.52 6.74
CA ALA A 27 4.83 25.68 7.38
C ALA A 27 5.96 25.04 6.56
N VAL A 28 7.19 25.53 6.80
CA VAL A 28 8.43 24.99 6.24
C VAL A 28 9.44 24.86 7.36
N ALA A 29 10.09 23.70 7.49
CA ALA A 29 11.07 23.40 8.51
C ALA A 29 12.39 22.92 7.88
N ALA A 30 13.53 23.22 8.54
CA ALA A 30 14.85 22.81 8.09
C ALA A 30 15.38 21.58 8.85
N SER A 31 14.67 21.14 9.88
CA SER A 31 15.00 19.97 10.70
C SER A 31 13.73 19.27 11.15
N ALA A 32 13.88 18.04 11.64
CA ALA A 32 12.79 17.28 12.24
C ALA A 32 12.29 17.92 13.55
N GLU A 33 13.20 18.50 14.31
CA GLU A 33 12.92 19.20 15.56
C GLU A 33 12.05 20.44 15.32
N ASP A 34 12.43 21.28 14.36
CA ASP A 34 11.64 22.46 13.96
C ASP A 34 10.24 22.04 13.43
N ALA A 35 10.18 20.94 12.71
CA ALA A 35 8.92 20.40 12.20
C ALA A 35 7.96 19.97 13.34
N ILE A 36 8.47 19.27 14.35
CA ILE A 36 7.69 18.82 15.52
C ILE A 36 7.18 20.05 16.30
N ASP A 37 8.04 21.06 16.51
CA ASP A 37 7.65 22.28 17.20
C ASP A 37 6.57 23.06 16.43
N ALA A 38 6.70 23.15 15.10
CA ALA A 38 5.73 23.82 14.25
C ALA A 38 4.38 23.06 14.20
N LEU A 39 4.38 21.74 14.19
CA LEU A 39 3.17 20.91 14.22
C LEU A 39 2.37 21.09 15.51
N GLY A 40 3.00 21.48 16.61
CA GLY A 40 2.31 21.86 17.85
C GLY A 40 1.53 23.19 17.74
N GLN A 41 1.77 23.98 16.69
CA GLN A 41 1.18 25.33 16.52
C GLN A 41 0.29 25.43 15.27
N VAL A 42 0.54 24.62 14.25
CA VAL A 42 -0.12 24.69 12.95
C VAL A 42 -0.68 23.33 12.57
N GLN A 43 -1.97 23.29 12.23
CA GLN A 43 -2.56 22.08 11.64
C GLN A 43 -2.18 21.95 10.18
N VAL A 44 -1.84 20.72 9.76
CA VAL A 44 -1.50 20.41 8.37
C VAL A 44 -2.21 19.11 7.96
N ASP A 45 -2.52 18.98 6.66
CA ASP A 45 -3.08 17.74 6.12
C ASP A 45 -1.97 16.76 5.70
N ILE A 46 -0.83 17.30 5.23
CA ILE A 46 0.27 16.51 4.69
C ILE A 46 1.60 17.09 5.15
N VAL A 47 2.52 16.21 5.54
CA VAL A 47 3.93 16.53 5.80
C VAL A 47 4.77 15.87 4.70
N LEU A 48 5.48 16.68 3.92
CA LEU A 48 6.56 16.20 3.05
C LEU A 48 7.84 16.15 3.87
N LEU A 49 8.44 14.98 4.00
CA LEU A 49 9.58 14.73 4.86
C LEU A 49 10.76 14.16 4.09
N ASP A 50 11.90 14.83 4.16
CA ASP A 50 13.18 14.25 3.76
C ASP A 50 13.70 13.30 4.86
N LEU A 51 14.31 12.19 4.46
CA LEU A 51 14.96 11.26 5.39
C LEU A 51 16.42 11.66 5.66
N GLU A 52 17.08 12.25 4.68
CA GLU A 52 18.50 12.60 4.73
C GLU A 52 18.69 13.99 5.39
N MET A 53 18.47 14.08 6.70
CA MET A 53 18.62 15.32 7.46
C MET A 53 19.53 15.11 8.67
N PRO A 54 20.33 16.11 9.08
CA PRO A 54 21.13 16.05 10.32
C PRO A 54 20.23 16.06 11.58
N GLY A 55 20.83 15.82 12.75
CA GLY A 55 20.12 15.82 14.03
C GLY A 55 19.42 14.50 14.31
N LEU A 56 18.15 14.53 14.68
CA LEU A 56 17.31 13.32 14.86
C LEU A 56 17.22 12.46 13.60
N GLY A 57 17.45 13.07 12.41
CA GLY A 57 17.24 12.42 11.13
C GLY A 57 15.75 12.22 10.79
N GLY A 58 15.45 12.09 9.50
CA GLY A 58 14.07 11.93 9.06
C GLY A 58 13.44 10.63 9.58
N LEU A 59 14.13 9.48 9.42
CA LEU A 59 13.59 8.18 9.80
C LEU A 59 13.23 8.08 11.29
N ASN A 60 14.13 8.48 12.18
CA ASN A 60 13.91 8.39 13.64
C ASN A 60 12.86 9.38 14.13
N SER A 61 12.57 10.43 13.37
CA SER A 61 11.57 11.44 13.72
C SER A 61 10.14 11.06 13.34
N ILE A 62 9.94 10.07 12.45
CA ILE A 62 8.61 9.71 11.93
C ILE A 62 7.59 9.44 13.02
N PRO A 63 7.84 8.62 14.05
CA PRO A 63 6.84 8.37 15.10
C PRO A 63 6.42 9.67 15.80
N ARG A 64 7.39 10.54 16.11
CA ARG A 64 7.12 11.83 16.77
C ARG A 64 6.39 12.81 15.86
N ILE A 65 6.73 12.83 14.56
CA ILE A 65 6.02 13.65 13.56
C ILE A 65 4.59 13.16 13.39
N LEU A 66 4.36 11.84 13.30
CA LEU A 66 3.02 11.26 13.20
C LEU A 66 2.15 11.60 14.43
N ASP A 67 2.72 11.51 15.63
CA ASP A 67 2.05 11.87 16.87
C ASP A 67 1.71 13.36 16.91
N ALA A 68 2.68 14.24 16.58
CA ALA A 68 2.49 15.69 16.59
C ALA A 68 1.55 16.17 15.46
N ALA A 69 1.54 15.49 14.34
CA ALA A 69 0.76 15.86 13.16
C ALA A 69 -0.76 15.60 13.30
N GLY A 70 -1.21 14.94 14.38
CA GLY A 70 -2.64 14.81 14.70
C GLY A 70 -3.48 14.14 13.61
N GLY A 71 -2.90 13.20 12.84
CA GLY A 71 -3.57 12.50 11.76
C GLY A 71 -3.17 12.96 10.35
N ALA A 72 -2.32 13.97 10.18
CA ALA A 72 -1.76 14.34 8.89
C ALA A 72 -0.99 13.17 8.26
N LYS A 73 -1.01 13.09 6.94
CA LYS A 73 -0.29 12.05 6.20
C LYS A 73 1.16 12.46 5.97
N VAL A 74 2.10 11.58 6.29
CA VAL A 74 3.53 11.79 6.03
C VAL A 74 3.88 11.17 4.68
N MET A 75 4.43 11.97 3.77
CA MET A 75 4.96 11.54 2.49
C MET A 75 6.46 11.76 2.46
N ILE A 76 7.20 10.69 2.20
CA ILE A 76 8.66 10.71 2.12
C ILE A 76 9.10 11.25 0.76
N VAL A 77 10.06 12.18 0.75
CA VAL A 77 10.71 12.68 -0.46
C VAL A 77 12.21 12.48 -0.30
N SER A 78 12.74 11.34 -0.74
CA SER A 78 14.12 10.93 -0.49
C SER A 78 14.88 10.59 -1.78
N SER A 79 16.21 10.43 -1.68
CA SER A 79 17.04 9.98 -2.80
C SER A 79 16.78 8.50 -3.15
N LEU A 80 17.13 8.11 -4.42
CA LEU A 80 16.99 6.75 -4.94
C LEU A 80 18.21 5.85 -4.66
N ALA A 81 19.16 6.28 -3.81
CA ALA A 81 20.33 5.47 -3.47
C ALA A 81 19.91 4.15 -2.77
N GLU A 82 20.73 3.08 -2.93
CA GLU A 82 20.43 1.80 -2.28
C GLU A 82 20.29 1.94 -0.75
N GLU A 83 21.13 2.77 -0.12
CA GLU A 83 21.03 3.10 1.30
C GLU A 83 19.71 3.82 1.62
N GLY A 84 19.26 4.73 0.76
CA GLY A 84 17.96 5.40 0.88
C GLY A 84 16.76 4.48 0.70
N ALA A 85 16.92 3.32 0.05
CA ALA A 85 15.85 2.35 -0.09
C ALA A 85 15.49 1.67 1.24
N GLU A 86 16.50 1.32 2.06
CA GLU A 86 16.26 0.73 3.38
C GLU A 86 15.53 1.70 4.31
N GLU A 87 15.98 2.94 4.37
CA GLU A 87 15.35 3.98 5.17
C GLU A 87 13.93 4.30 4.69
N THR A 88 13.74 4.37 3.38
CA THR A 88 12.41 4.64 2.79
C THR A 88 11.41 3.52 3.13
N VAL A 89 11.79 2.25 2.97
CA VAL A 89 10.91 1.13 3.31
C VAL A 89 10.66 1.06 4.81
N ALA A 90 11.67 1.35 5.64
CA ALA A 90 11.49 1.46 7.09
C ALA A 90 10.53 2.60 7.47
N ALA A 91 10.66 3.76 6.82
CA ALA A 91 9.76 4.90 7.00
C ALA A 91 8.29 4.55 6.68
N LEU A 92 8.06 3.85 5.58
CA LEU A 92 6.73 3.38 5.17
C LEU A 92 6.16 2.37 6.18
N ALA A 93 6.98 1.51 6.77
CA ALA A 93 6.55 0.59 7.81
C ALA A 93 6.21 1.30 9.14
N LEU A 94 6.92 2.38 9.46
CA LEU A 94 6.62 3.21 10.63
C LEU A 94 5.32 4.01 10.48
N GLY A 95 4.71 4.03 9.29
CA GLY A 95 3.41 4.67 9.06
C GLY A 95 3.46 5.85 8.10
N ALA A 96 4.59 6.13 7.44
CA ALA A 96 4.58 7.06 6.31
C ALA A 96 3.64 6.54 5.22
N ALA A 97 2.81 7.43 4.69
CA ALA A 97 1.74 7.06 3.77
C ALA A 97 2.25 6.73 2.37
N ASP A 98 3.23 7.45 1.88
CA ASP A 98 3.77 7.28 0.53
C ASP A 98 5.23 7.75 0.44
N THR A 99 5.86 7.45 -0.68
CA THR A 99 7.22 7.93 -1.01
C THR A 99 7.28 8.45 -2.43
N LEU A 100 8.03 9.53 -2.64
CA LEU A 100 8.35 10.07 -3.95
C LEU A 100 9.87 10.23 -4.06
N PRO A 101 10.53 9.48 -4.96
CA PRO A 101 11.97 9.64 -5.18
C PRO A 101 12.30 11.04 -5.69
N LYS A 102 13.28 11.71 -5.06
CA LYS A 102 13.85 12.96 -5.58
C LYS A 102 14.44 12.69 -6.96
N PRO A 103 14.21 13.56 -7.95
CA PRO A 103 14.86 13.41 -9.24
C PRO A 103 16.37 13.59 -9.07
N GLY A 104 17.19 12.69 -9.66
CA GLY A 104 18.65 12.79 -9.62
C GLY A 104 19.13 14.17 -10.11
N THR A 105 20.28 14.60 -9.59
CA THR A 105 20.96 15.90 -9.75
C THR A 105 20.32 16.89 -10.73
N GLY A 106 19.54 17.84 -10.20
CA GLY A 106 19.18 19.09 -10.88
C GLY A 106 17.95 19.06 -11.81
N ARG A 107 17.17 17.97 -11.87
CA ARG A 107 16.03 17.85 -12.79
C ARG A 107 14.67 17.76 -12.07
N PHE A 108 14.38 18.70 -11.21
CA PHE A 108 12.99 18.97 -10.84
C PHE A 108 12.26 19.51 -12.08
N ASN A 109 11.63 18.63 -12.85
CA ASN A 109 10.94 18.94 -14.10
C ASN A 109 9.42 18.90 -13.94
N GLY A 110 8.69 19.31 -15.00
CA GLY A 110 7.23 19.32 -14.99
C GLY A 110 6.61 17.95 -14.64
N ARG A 111 7.21 16.84 -15.10
CA ARG A 111 6.72 15.49 -14.80
C ARG A 111 6.81 15.16 -13.31
N PHE A 112 7.90 15.55 -12.63
CA PHE A 112 8.00 15.38 -11.17
C PHE A 112 6.93 16.19 -10.45
N SER A 113 6.69 17.45 -10.87
CA SER A 113 5.64 18.29 -10.31
C SER A 113 4.24 17.67 -10.49
N GLU A 114 3.93 17.14 -11.66
CA GLU A 114 2.66 16.46 -11.91
C GLU A 114 2.45 15.23 -11.00
N ILE A 115 3.49 14.41 -10.84
CA ILE A 115 3.43 13.23 -9.96
C ILE A 115 3.28 13.66 -8.49
N LEU A 116 4.06 14.65 -8.05
CA LEU A 116 3.99 15.19 -6.69
C LEU A 116 2.57 15.70 -6.39
N LEU A 117 2.04 16.59 -7.22
CA LEU A 117 0.71 17.16 -7.04
C LEU A 117 -0.40 16.10 -7.10
N GLY A 118 -0.27 15.13 -8.00
CA GLY A 118 -1.21 14.01 -8.08
C GLY A 118 -1.24 13.18 -6.78
N ARG A 119 -0.08 12.88 -6.20
CA ARG A 119 0.02 12.16 -4.91
C ARG A 119 -0.50 12.98 -3.75
N LEU A 120 -0.15 14.27 -3.69
CA LEU A 120 -0.66 15.16 -2.65
C LEU A 120 -2.18 15.28 -2.68
N LYS A 121 -2.79 15.41 -3.88
CA LYS A 121 -4.25 15.37 -4.04
C LYS A 121 -4.84 14.08 -3.50
N ALA A 122 -4.27 12.94 -3.85
CA ALA A 122 -4.77 11.65 -3.39
C ALA A 122 -4.71 11.51 -1.86
N LEU A 123 -3.63 11.98 -1.23
CA LEU A 123 -3.47 11.99 0.22
C LEU A 123 -4.42 12.97 0.91
N GLY A 124 -4.59 14.17 0.35
CA GLY A 124 -5.43 15.25 0.92
C GLY A 124 -6.93 14.97 0.80
N PHE A 125 -7.40 14.40 -0.29
CA PHE A 125 -8.82 14.06 -0.45
C PHE A 125 -9.29 12.98 0.52
N ALA A 126 -8.38 12.17 1.06
CA ALA A 126 -8.72 11.18 2.08
C ALA A 126 -9.13 11.82 3.42
N GLN A 127 -8.83 13.11 3.66
CA GLN A 127 -9.08 13.78 4.94
C GLN A 127 -10.19 14.83 4.92
N ARG A 128 -10.57 15.35 3.76
CA ARG A 128 -11.65 16.37 3.71
C ARG A 128 -13.03 15.72 3.87
N ARG A 129 -13.43 15.50 5.11
CA ARG A 129 -14.82 15.66 5.50
C ARG A 129 -15.02 17.15 5.78
N ASP A 130 -15.47 17.90 4.79
CA ASP A 130 -16.01 19.23 5.02
C ASP A 130 -17.19 19.10 5.99
N PRO A 131 -17.14 19.69 7.22
CA PRO A 131 -18.28 19.66 8.12
C PRO A 131 -19.49 20.43 7.57
N GLU A 132 -19.30 21.27 6.54
CA GLU A 132 -20.32 22.10 5.90
C GLU A 132 -20.54 21.80 4.41
N ALA A 133 -19.73 20.98 3.75
CA ALA A 133 -20.16 20.44 2.48
C ALA A 133 -21.39 19.57 2.77
N THR A 134 -22.54 19.98 2.21
CA THR A 134 -23.76 19.16 2.12
C THR A 134 -23.34 17.72 1.98
N ALA A 135 -23.56 16.94 3.06
CA ALA A 135 -23.07 15.56 3.18
C ALA A 135 -23.15 14.90 1.81
N PRO A 136 -22.06 14.33 1.26
CA PRO A 136 -22.22 13.51 0.07
C PRO A 136 -23.35 12.60 0.42
N ALA A 137 -24.37 12.53 -0.46
CA ALA A 137 -25.62 11.86 -0.18
C ALA A 137 -25.31 10.62 0.63
N PRO A 138 -25.89 10.44 1.82
CA PRO A 138 -25.53 9.35 2.70
C PRO A 138 -25.44 8.15 1.80
N TRP A 139 -24.38 7.32 1.92
CA TRP A 139 -24.25 6.08 1.17
C TRP A 139 -25.62 5.40 1.18
N SER A 140 -26.48 5.78 0.22
CA SER A 140 -27.91 5.46 0.26
C SER A 140 -28.19 4.00 -0.07
N ALA A 141 -27.12 3.24 -0.34
CA ALA A 141 -27.07 1.80 -0.24
C ALA A 141 -25.63 1.45 0.15
N GLN A 142 -25.39 0.91 1.35
CA GLN A 142 -24.17 0.17 1.61
C GLN A 142 -23.99 -0.80 0.43
N PRO A 143 -22.85 -0.80 -0.28
CA PRO A 143 -22.67 -1.72 -1.37
C PRO A 143 -22.98 -3.12 -0.85
N ALA A 144 -23.80 -3.87 -1.57
CA ALA A 144 -24.22 -5.19 -1.15
C ALA A 144 -22.96 -6.05 -1.04
N LEU A 145 -22.59 -6.37 0.19
CA LEU A 145 -21.47 -7.29 0.46
C LEU A 145 -21.87 -8.69 -0.04
N ARG A 146 -20.95 -9.36 -0.66
CA ARG A 146 -21.13 -10.75 -1.08
C ARG A 146 -21.09 -11.67 0.13
N ALA A 147 -21.79 -12.80 0.05
CA ALA A 147 -21.64 -13.85 1.04
C ALA A 147 -20.19 -14.39 0.98
N MET A 148 -19.58 -14.54 2.14
CA MET A 148 -18.24 -15.17 2.22
C MET A 148 -18.41 -16.68 1.99
N PRO A 149 -17.70 -17.31 1.03
CA PRO A 149 -17.73 -18.76 0.84
C PRO A 149 -17.31 -19.51 2.12
N THR A 150 -17.78 -20.72 2.32
CA THR A 150 -17.48 -21.54 3.50
C THR A 150 -16.27 -22.45 3.33
N GLU A 151 -15.86 -22.69 2.09
CA GLU A 151 -14.74 -23.54 1.74
C GLU A 151 -13.42 -23.01 2.33
N PRO A 152 -12.50 -23.89 2.74
CA PRO A 152 -11.15 -23.49 3.12
C PRO A 152 -10.47 -22.71 2.00
N ILE A 153 -9.55 -21.81 2.35
CA ILE A 153 -8.73 -21.13 1.35
C ILE A 153 -7.51 -22.01 1.01
N ASP A 154 -7.14 -21.99 -0.27
CA ASP A 154 -5.96 -22.69 -0.81
C ASP A 154 -4.83 -21.72 -1.16
N VAL A 155 -5.15 -20.44 -1.30
CA VAL A 155 -4.19 -19.37 -1.62
C VAL A 155 -4.68 -18.04 -1.07
N LEU A 156 -3.74 -17.20 -0.60
CA LEU A 156 -3.97 -15.83 -0.21
C LEU A 156 -3.24 -14.89 -1.19
N ALA A 157 -3.98 -13.99 -1.84
CA ALA A 157 -3.44 -12.96 -2.72
C ALA A 157 -3.76 -11.58 -2.16
N VAL A 158 -2.75 -10.72 -1.98
CA VAL A 158 -2.90 -9.40 -1.36
C VAL A 158 -2.41 -8.31 -2.32
N GLY A 159 -3.27 -7.34 -2.59
CA GLY A 159 -2.95 -6.14 -3.37
C GLY A 159 -2.90 -4.90 -2.50
N ALA A 160 -1.88 -4.06 -2.66
CA ALA A 160 -1.66 -2.85 -1.88
C ALA A 160 -0.89 -1.77 -2.66
N SER A 161 -1.02 -0.51 -2.22
CA SER A 161 -0.32 0.63 -2.80
C SER A 161 0.08 1.65 -1.72
N THR A 162 -0.34 2.90 -1.83
CA THR A 162 -0.09 3.97 -0.86
C THR A 162 -0.58 3.57 0.54
N GLY A 163 0.29 3.62 1.56
CA GLY A 163 0.01 3.11 2.91
C GLY A 163 0.08 1.58 3.04
N GLY A 164 0.31 0.87 1.93
CA GLY A 164 0.25 -0.59 1.85
C GLY A 164 1.32 -1.29 2.68
N ILE A 165 2.53 -0.77 2.76
CA ILE A 165 3.62 -1.41 3.52
C ILE A 165 3.29 -1.48 5.01
N HIS A 166 2.75 -0.40 5.58
CA HIS A 166 2.27 -0.40 6.95
C HIS A 166 1.10 -1.38 7.15
N ALA A 167 0.10 -1.31 6.27
CA ALA A 167 -1.07 -2.19 6.35
C ALA A 167 -0.71 -3.68 6.22
N LEU A 168 0.21 -4.03 5.32
CA LEU A 168 0.78 -5.38 5.19
C LEU A 168 1.53 -5.80 6.45
N GLY A 169 2.30 -4.88 7.06
CA GLY A 169 2.97 -5.12 8.34
C GLY A 169 1.99 -5.52 9.43
N VAL A 170 0.90 -4.76 9.60
CA VAL A 170 -0.17 -5.05 10.57
C VAL A 170 -0.85 -6.38 10.25
N LEU A 171 -1.26 -6.58 8.99
CA LEU A 171 -1.91 -7.82 8.54
C LEU A 171 -1.07 -9.06 8.89
N PHE A 172 0.20 -9.06 8.48
CA PHE A 172 1.07 -10.23 8.64
C PHE A 172 1.54 -10.44 10.08
N HIS A 173 1.66 -9.36 10.87
CA HIS A 173 1.94 -9.49 12.30
C HIS A 173 0.80 -10.19 13.07
N MET A 174 -0.44 -9.93 12.64
CA MET A 174 -1.64 -10.48 13.27
C MET A 174 -2.04 -11.88 12.76
N LEU A 175 -1.52 -12.29 11.60
CA LEU A 175 -1.78 -13.64 11.08
C LEU A 175 -1.07 -14.71 11.92
N PRO A 176 -1.69 -15.88 12.18
CA PRO A 176 -1.02 -17.02 12.77
C PRO A 176 0.30 -17.34 12.05
N LYS A 177 1.32 -17.82 12.75
CA LYS A 177 2.64 -18.14 12.16
C LYS A 177 2.56 -19.14 11.01
N ARG A 178 1.52 -19.96 10.97
CA ARG A 178 1.23 -20.90 9.88
C ARG A 178 -0.23 -20.78 9.51
N ILE A 179 -0.51 -20.60 8.24
CA ILE A 179 -1.84 -20.60 7.66
C ILE A 179 -2.02 -21.74 6.63
N GLY A 180 -0.93 -22.45 6.31
CA GLY A 180 -0.93 -23.64 5.49
C GLY A 180 -1.13 -23.41 4.00
N VAL A 181 -1.19 -22.15 3.54
CA VAL A 181 -1.40 -21.80 2.13
C VAL A 181 -0.31 -20.85 1.62
N PRO A 182 -0.02 -20.84 0.31
CA PRO A 182 0.88 -19.86 -0.30
C PRO A 182 0.28 -18.46 -0.25
N ILE A 183 1.16 -17.46 -0.18
CA ILE A 183 0.80 -16.04 -0.07
C ILE A 183 1.45 -15.28 -1.22
N LEU A 184 0.67 -14.56 -1.99
CA LEU A 184 1.12 -13.69 -3.07
C LEU A 184 0.83 -12.25 -2.73
N VAL A 185 1.79 -11.35 -2.96
CA VAL A 185 1.64 -9.93 -2.65
C VAL A 185 2.05 -9.08 -3.85
N THR A 186 1.16 -8.22 -4.29
CA THR A 186 1.46 -7.12 -5.21
C THR A 186 1.37 -5.80 -4.45
N GLN A 187 2.53 -5.19 -4.22
CA GLN A 187 2.66 -3.83 -3.69
C GLN A 187 3.18 -2.92 -4.82
N HIS A 188 2.52 -1.80 -5.06
CA HIS A 188 3.02 -0.80 -6.01
C HIS A 188 4.28 -0.13 -5.46
N LEU A 189 5.42 -0.73 -5.75
CA LEU A 189 6.72 -0.28 -5.31
C LEU A 189 7.74 -0.53 -6.44
N PRO A 190 8.66 0.42 -6.73
CA PRO A 190 9.69 0.22 -7.75
C PRO A 190 10.64 -0.93 -7.43
N ALA A 191 11.17 -1.59 -8.48
CA ALA A 191 12.01 -2.76 -8.37
C ALA A 191 13.20 -2.64 -7.39
N PRO A 192 13.94 -1.51 -7.29
CA PRO A 192 15.04 -1.38 -6.34
C PRO A 192 14.65 -1.53 -4.87
N PHE A 193 13.38 -1.26 -4.53
CA PHE A 193 12.88 -1.38 -3.15
C PHE A 193 12.42 -2.79 -2.78
N MET A 194 12.13 -3.64 -3.77
CA MET A 194 11.52 -4.95 -3.52
C MET A 194 12.37 -5.89 -2.67
N PRO A 195 13.72 -6.00 -2.84
CA PRO A 195 14.54 -6.84 -1.98
C PRO A 195 14.53 -6.38 -0.51
N VAL A 196 14.55 -5.07 -0.28
CA VAL A 196 14.46 -4.48 1.07
C VAL A 196 13.10 -4.79 1.69
N PHE A 197 12.04 -4.59 0.93
CA PHE A 197 10.68 -4.87 1.38
C PHE A 197 10.47 -6.36 1.70
N ALA A 198 11.04 -7.27 0.91
CA ALA A 198 11.02 -8.71 1.20
C ALA A 198 11.69 -9.03 2.54
N ARG A 199 12.87 -8.45 2.83
CA ARG A 199 13.55 -8.63 4.13
C ARG A 199 12.71 -8.12 5.30
N GLN A 200 12.10 -6.93 5.15
CA GLN A 200 11.27 -6.34 6.17
C GLN A 200 10.01 -7.17 6.43
N LEU A 201 9.35 -7.63 5.37
CA LEU A 201 8.15 -8.43 5.48
C LEU A 201 8.45 -9.81 6.09
N ARG A 202 9.62 -10.40 5.81
CA ARG A 202 10.08 -11.61 6.48
C ARG A 202 10.20 -11.42 7.99
N THR A 203 10.74 -10.29 8.42
CA THR A 203 10.87 -9.96 9.85
C THR A 203 9.50 -9.77 10.51
N ALA A 204 8.59 -9.03 9.86
CA ALA A 204 7.27 -8.73 10.39
C ALA A 204 6.35 -9.97 10.43
N SER A 205 6.44 -10.85 9.44
CA SER A 205 5.57 -12.02 9.29
C SER A 205 6.11 -13.29 9.95
N LEU A 206 7.42 -13.35 10.23
CA LEU A 206 8.16 -14.56 10.61
C LEU A 206 8.02 -15.69 9.58
N ARG A 207 7.83 -15.34 8.29
CA ARG A 207 7.74 -16.24 7.14
C ARG A 207 8.88 -15.99 6.16
N GLU A 208 9.16 -16.99 5.33
CA GLU A 208 10.01 -16.74 4.16
C GLU A 208 9.28 -15.79 3.20
N ALA A 209 9.88 -14.66 2.90
CA ALA A 209 9.37 -13.67 1.95
C ALA A 209 10.45 -13.40 0.90
N LEU A 210 10.10 -13.60 -0.37
CA LEU A 210 10.99 -13.52 -1.53
C LEU A 210 10.36 -12.65 -2.62
N VAL A 211 11.20 -11.98 -3.38
CA VAL A 211 10.79 -11.42 -4.67
C VAL A 211 10.57 -12.58 -5.62
N ALA A 212 9.43 -12.61 -6.29
CA ALA A 212 9.05 -13.70 -7.16
C ALA A 212 9.91 -13.73 -8.44
N GLU A 213 10.32 -14.92 -8.82
CA GLU A 213 11.01 -15.21 -10.08
C GLU A 213 10.15 -16.18 -10.91
N ASP A 214 10.30 -16.13 -12.24
CA ASP A 214 9.54 -17.01 -13.12
C ASP A 214 9.84 -18.49 -12.83
N GLY A 215 8.82 -19.32 -12.79
CA GLY A 215 8.91 -20.75 -12.47
C GLY A 215 9.03 -21.09 -10.99
N MET A 216 9.06 -20.12 -10.06
CA MET A 216 9.07 -20.44 -8.62
C MET A 216 7.79 -21.19 -8.22
N PRO A 217 7.90 -22.27 -7.40
CA PRO A 217 6.73 -22.98 -6.90
C PRO A 217 6.06 -22.21 -5.76
N LEU A 218 4.72 -22.24 -5.76
CA LEU A 218 3.93 -21.72 -4.66
C LEU A 218 3.95 -22.75 -3.51
N LEU A 219 4.59 -22.39 -2.41
CA LEU A 219 4.70 -23.24 -1.22
C LEU A 219 3.89 -22.69 -0.06
N PRO A 220 3.30 -23.55 0.78
CA PRO A 220 2.57 -23.13 1.98
C PRO A 220 3.41 -22.22 2.87
N ASP A 221 2.77 -21.19 3.43
CA ASP A 221 3.36 -20.17 4.34
C ASP A 221 4.51 -19.33 3.77
N ARG A 222 4.84 -19.47 2.49
CA ARG A 222 5.80 -18.63 1.78
C ARG A 222 5.10 -17.41 1.19
N ILE A 223 5.72 -16.25 1.34
CA ILE A 223 5.28 -15.00 0.71
C ILE A 223 6.11 -14.77 -0.55
N LEU A 224 5.44 -14.63 -1.69
CA LEU A 224 6.04 -14.24 -2.96
C LEU A 224 5.55 -12.83 -3.34
N LEU A 225 6.51 -11.91 -3.51
CA LEU A 225 6.25 -10.50 -3.84
C LEU A 225 6.39 -10.30 -5.35
N ALA A 226 5.45 -9.62 -5.97
CA ALA A 226 5.60 -9.16 -7.35
C ALA A 226 6.88 -8.34 -7.49
N PRO A 227 7.74 -8.59 -8.49
CA PRO A 227 8.87 -7.70 -8.77
C PRO A 227 8.36 -6.33 -9.22
N GLY A 228 9.12 -5.28 -8.94
CA GLY A 228 8.65 -3.91 -9.21
C GLY A 228 8.59 -3.54 -10.69
N ASP A 229 9.00 -4.42 -11.59
CA ASP A 229 9.12 -4.23 -13.04
C ASP A 229 8.37 -5.29 -13.86
N ALA A 230 7.67 -6.22 -13.21
CA ALA A 230 6.82 -7.22 -13.86
C ALA A 230 5.57 -7.53 -13.04
N HIS A 231 4.52 -8.04 -13.68
CA HIS A 231 3.34 -8.58 -12.99
C HIS A 231 3.63 -9.99 -12.50
N LEU A 232 3.14 -10.28 -11.30
CA LEU A 232 3.10 -11.62 -10.73
C LEU A 232 1.79 -12.30 -11.14
N THR A 233 1.89 -13.42 -11.83
CA THR A 233 0.76 -14.31 -12.15
C THR A 233 1.07 -15.74 -11.75
N VAL A 234 0.10 -16.61 -11.79
CA VAL A 234 0.25 -18.03 -11.47
C VAL A 234 -0.27 -18.90 -12.62
N GLU A 235 0.39 -20.04 -12.80
CA GLU A 235 0.00 -21.06 -13.77
C GLU A 235 0.00 -22.43 -13.12
N ARG A 236 -0.96 -23.27 -13.47
CA ARG A 236 -0.99 -24.68 -13.06
C ARG A 236 -0.16 -25.53 -14.02
N VAL A 237 0.82 -26.23 -13.47
CA VAL A 237 1.69 -27.15 -14.23
C VAL A 237 1.64 -28.52 -13.54
N GLY A 238 0.88 -29.44 -14.11
CA GLY A 238 0.57 -30.72 -13.46
C GLY A 238 -0.20 -30.47 -12.15
N ASP A 239 0.28 -31.06 -11.06
CA ASP A 239 -0.30 -30.91 -9.72
C ASP A 239 0.21 -29.67 -8.97
N SER A 240 1.16 -28.93 -9.54
CA SER A 240 1.78 -27.78 -8.89
C SER A 240 1.28 -26.46 -9.49
N ALA A 241 1.33 -25.38 -8.69
CA ALA A 241 1.17 -24.03 -9.16
C ALA A 241 2.54 -23.31 -9.14
N LEU A 242 2.86 -22.63 -10.23
CA LEU A 242 4.12 -21.94 -10.44
C LEU A 242 3.86 -20.45 -10.71
N VAL A 243 4.81 -19.63 -10.32
CA VAL A 243 4.87 -18.21 -10.71
C VAL A 243 5.10 -18.09 -12.22
N ARG A 244 4.41 -17.13 -12.85
CA ARG A 244 4.73 -16.60 -14.17
C ARG A 244 4.83 -15.09 -14.08
N LEU A 245 5.91 -14.56 -14.62
CA LEU A 245 6.09 -13.12 -14.73
C LEU A 245 5.64 -12.63 -16.11
N THR A 246 4.89 -11.53 -16.15
CA THR A 246 4.45 -10.90 -17.41
C THR A 246 4.64 -9.40 -17.38
N HIS A 247 4.88 -8.84 -18.58
CA HIS A 247 5.06 -7.40 -18.79
C HIS A 247 3.94 -6.81 -19.66
N GLU A 248 2.85 -7.56 -19.84
CA GLU A 248 1.70 -7.06 -20.59
C GLU A 248 1.11 -5.82 -19.91
N ARG A 249 0.54 -4.91 -20.72
CA ARG A 249 -0.07 -3.71 -20.14
C ARG A 249 -1.32 -4.09 -19.34
N SER A 250 -1.35 -3.70 -18.08
CA SER A 250 -2.55 -3.75 -17.27
C SER A 250 -3.48 -2.57 -17.62
N PRO A 251 -4.81 -2.76 -17.62
CA PRO A 251 -5.79 -1.68 -17.80
C PRO A 251 -5.63 -0.54 -16.78
N SER A 252 -5.21 -0.86 -15.56
CA SER A 252 -4.91 0.13 -14.52
C SER A 252 -3.71 1.02 -14.84
N GLY A 253 -2.83 0.60 -15.78
CA GLY A 253 -1.56 1.25 -16.07
C GLY A 253 -0.49 1.04 -15.01
N CYS A 254 -0.76 0.27 -13.94
CA CYS A 254 0.21 -0.06 -12.90
C CYS A 254 1.17 -1.17 -13.35
N LEU A 255 2.41 -1.07 -12.92
CA LEU A 255 3.42 -2.14 -13.03
C LEU A 255 4.26 -2.17 -11.75
N PRO A 256 4.16 -3.23 -10.92
CA PRO A 256 3.24 -4.38 -11.04
C PRO A 256 1.77 -3.96 -10.87
N SER A 257 0.83 -4.79 -11.31
CA SER A 257 -0.61 -4.61 -11.12
C SER A 257 -1.21 -5.79 -10.36
N VAL A 258 -2.22 -5.52 -9.54
CA VAL A 258 -3.00 -6.51 -8.78
C VAL A 258 -3.92 -7.31 -9.70
N ASP A 259 -4.43 -6.70 -10.78
CA ASP A 259 -5.40 -7.31 -11.68
C ASP A 259 -4.91 -8.64 -12.29
N PRO A 260 -3.70 -8.74 -12.90
CA PRO A 260 -3.19 -10.00 -13.44
C PRO A 260 -3.01 -11.08 -12.37
N MET A 261 -2.54 -10.70 -11.17
CA MET A 261 -2.37 -11.62 -10.06
C MET A 261 -3.71 -12.23 -9.64
N PHE A 262 -4.71 -11.42 -9.37
CA PHE A 262 -6.02 -11.89 -8.94
C PHE A 262 -6.72 -12.73 -10.02
N ALA A 263 -6.65 -12.30 -11.29
CA ALA A 263 -7.25 -13.05 -12.39
C ALA A 263 -6.66 -14.46 -12.52
N SER A 264 -5.32 -14.56 -12.47
CA SER A 264 -4.63 -15.85 -12.57
C SER A 264 -4.86 -16.74 -11.34
N VAL A 265 -4.86 -16.15 -10.15
CA VAL A 265 -5.17 -16.86 -8.89
C VAL A 265 -6.61 -17.41 -8.92
N GLY A 266 -7.58 -16.62 -9.37
CA GLY A 266 -8.97 -17.08 -9.55
C GLY A 266 -9.06 -18.24 -10.51
N ALA A 267 -8.40 -18.16 -11.67
CA ALA A 267 -8.40 -19.22 -12.68
C ALA A 267 -7.78 -20.54 -12.18
N VAL A 268 -6.73 -20.46 -11.33
CA VAL A 268 -5.99 -21.63 -10.84
C VAL A 268 -6.66 -22.28 -9.62
N TYR A 269 -7.20 -21.48 -8.69
CA TYR A 269 -7.67 -21.94 -7.38
C TYR A 269 -9.19 -21.88 -7.19
N GLY A 270 -9.91 -21.17 -8.08
CA GLY A 270 -11.37 -21.10 -8.02
C GLY A 270 -11.88 -20.62 -6.66
N ALA A 271 -12.76 -21.39 -6.05
CA ALA A 271 -13.38 -21.09 -4.75
C ALA A 271 -12.38 -21.08 -3.57
N GLY A 272 -11.21 -21.73 -3.71
CA GLY A 272 -10.12 -21.69 -2.74
C GLY A 272 -9.30 -20.38 -2.78
N ALA A 273 -9.56 -19.47 -3.72
CA ALA A 273 -8.85 -18.20 -3.85
C ALA A 273 -9.42 -17.12 -2.89
N LEU A 274 -8.56 -16.53 -2.06
CA LEU A 274 -8.89 -15.36 -1.27
C LEU A 274 -8.05 -14.16 -1.70
N GLY A 275 -8.70 -13.14 -2.25
CA GLY A 275 -8.13 -11.83 -2.54
C GLY A 275 -8.30 -10.88 -1.36
N VAL A 276 -7.30 -10.05 -1.10
CA VAL A 276 -7.36 -8.95 -0.14
C VAL A 276 -6.89 -7.67 -0.83
N ILE A 277 -7.70 -6.63 -0.80
CA ILE A 277 -7.33 -5.30 -1.28
C ILE A 277 -7.13 -4.39 -0.08
N LEU A 278 -5.89 -3.96 0.12
CA LEU A 278 -5.51 -3.00 1.14
C LEU A 278 -5.48 -1.57 0.57
N THR A 279 -5.20 -0.62 1.46
CA THR A 279 -5.05 0.80 1.15
C THR A 279 -4.23 1.05 -0.11
N GLY A 280 -4.67 1.99 -0.93
CA GLY A 280 -4.01 2.35 -2.18
C GLY A 280 -4.83 3.33 -3.00
N MET A 281 -4.12 4.09 -3.84
CA MET A 281 -4.73 5.04 -4.78
C MET A 281 -5.23 4.32 -6.05
N GLY A 282 -6.32 4.81 -6.62
CA GLY A 282 -6.84 4.36 -7.91
C GLY A 282 -7.80 3.18 -7.79
N ARG A 283 -7.83 2.34 -8.82
CA ARG A 283 -8.81 1.26 -9.02
C ARG A 283 -8.17 -0.09 -9.39
N ASP A 284 -6.84 -0.19 -9.30
CA ASP A 284 -6.15 -1.45 -9.60
C ASP A 284 -6.64 -2.56 -8.69
N GLY A 285 -6.80 -3.75 -9.22
CA GLY A 285 -7.38 -4.90 -8.54
C GLY A 285 -8.89 -5.08 -8.73
N VAL A 286 -9.64 -4.13 -9.33
CA VAL A 286 -11.09 -4.27 -9.57
C VAL A 286 -11.36 -5.30 -10.66
N GLU A 287 -10.65 -5.26 -11.77
CA GLU A 287 -10.83 -6.23 -12.87
C GLU A 287 -10.38 -7.62 -12.44
N GLY A 288 -9.23 -7.69 -11.76
CA GLY A 288 -8.73 -8.95 -11.19
C GLY A 288 -9.68 -9.54 -10.15
N ALA A 289 -10.23 -8.71 -9.25
CA ALA A 289 -11.22 -9.13 -8.27
C ALA A 289 -12.52 -9.61 -8.94
N THR A 290 -12.94 -8.98 -10.04
CA THR A 290 -14.10 -9.45 -10.83
C THR A 290 -13.85 -10.88 -11.34
N ARG A 291 -12.68 -11.11 -11.96
CA ARG A 291 -12.31 -12.44 -12.46
C ARG A 291 -12.21 -13.48 -11.33
N LEU A 292 -11.57 -13.08 -10.21
CA LEU A 292 -11.44 -13.96 -9.04
C LEU A 292 -12.82 -14.39 -8.51
N VAL A 293 -13.76 -13.45 -8.41
CA VAL A 293 -15.14 -13.72 -7.96
C VAL A 293 -15.91 -14.54 -8.98
N GLU A 294 -15.76 -14.29 -10.30
CA GLU A 294 -16.36 -15.11 -11.36
C GLU A 294 -15.94 -16.58 -11.29
N HIS A 295 -14.71 -16.85 -10.81
CA HIS A 295 -14.22 -18.21 -10.57
C HIS A 295 -14.62 -18.79 -9.19
N GLY A 296 -15.45 -18.08 -8.43
CA GLY A 296 -15.96 -18.56 -7.14
C GLY A 296 -15.14 -18.13 -5.93
N GLY A 297 -14.02 -17.41 -6.12
CA GLY A 297 -13.19 -16.91 -5.03
C GLY A 297 -13.83 -15.76 -4.26
N ALA A 298 -13.21 -15.36 -3.17
CA ALA A 298 -13.68 -14.31 -2.27
C ALA A 298 -12.72 -13.14 -2.21
N VAL A 299 -13.25 -11.94 -1.94
CA VAL A 299 -12.43 -10.72 -1.79
C VAL A 299 -12.78 -10.01 -0.47
N LEU A 300 -11.76 -9.62 0.28
CA LEU A 300 -11.85 -8.73 1.43
C LEU A 300 -11.23 -7.38 1.07
N ALA A 301 -11.81 -6.30 1.55
CA ALA A 301 -11.31 -4.95 1.34
C ALA A 301 -10.95 -4.30 2.69
N GLN A 302 -9.93 -3.45 2.70
CA GLN A 302 -9.64 -2.62 3.86
C GLN A 302 -10.72 -1.56 4.02
N ASP A 303 -11.10 -1.25 5.26
CA ASP A 303 -12.08 -0.21 5.56
C ASP A 303 -11.50 1.22 5.34
N GLU A 304 -12.38 2.20 5.29
CA GLU A 304 -12.01 3.61 5.10
C GLU A 304 -11.16 4.14 6.26
N THR A 305 -11.53 3.78 7.48
CA THR A 305 -10.97 4.37 8.71
C THR A 305 -9.50 4.03 8.90
N SER A 306 -9.11 2.79 8.57
CA SER A 306 -7.74 2.31 8.70
C SER A 306 -6.89 2.54 7.43
N SER A 307 -7.49 2.98 6.32
CA SER A 307 -6.78 3.23 5.07
C SER A 307 -6.05 4.57 5.07
N ALA A 308 -4.79 4.58 4.62
CA ALA A 308 -4.09 5.83 4.33
C ALA A 308 -4.71 6.54 3.13
N VAL A 309 -5.05 5.78 2.08
CA VAL A 309 -5.83 6.20 0.91
C VAL A 309 -6.87 5.13 0.60
N TRP A 310 -8.15 5.47 0.73
CA TRP A 310 -9.26 4.54 0.49
C TRP A 310 -9.74 4.60 -0.98
N GLY A 311 -8.82 4.33 -1.91
CA GLY A 311 -9.08 4.30 -3.35
C GLY A 311 -9.34 2.88 -3.87
N MET A 312 -8.33 2.02 -3.88
CA MET A 312 -8.43 0.64 -4.33
C MET A 312 -9.49 -0.15 -3.55
N PRO A 313 -9.53 -0.12 -2.19
CA PRO A 313 -10.57 -0.83 -1.44
C PRO A 313 -11.98 -0.31 -1.74
N ARG A 314 -12.14 1.01 -1.82
CA ARG A 314 -13.41 1.64 -2.17
C ARG A 314 -13.90 1.17 -3.54
N ALA A 315 -13.02 1.15 -4.53
CA ALA A 315 -13.39 0.76 -5.90
C ALA A 315 -13.91 -0.68 -5.99
N VAL A 316 -13.31 -1.61 -5.22
CA VAL A 316 -13.76 -3.01 -5.12
C VAL A 316 -15.10 -3.12 -4.39
N LEU A 317 -15.31 -2.31 -3.33
CA LEU A 317 -16.58 -2.24 -2.61
C LEU A 317 -17.70 -1.67 -3.49
N GLU A 318 -17.45 -0.55 -4.19
CA GLU A 318 -18.42 0.06 -5.12
C GLU A 318 -18.80 -0.88 -6.27
N ALA A 319 -17.88 -1.75 -6.70
CA ALA A 319 -18.15 -2.78 -7.69
C ALA A 319 -18.94 -3.98 -7.13
N GLY A 320 -19.25 -4.02 -5.82
CA GLY A 320 -20.00 -5.11 -5.19
C GLY A 320 -19.23 -6.45 -5.14
N LEU A 321 -17.90 -6.39 -5.12
CA LEU A 321 -17.03 -7.59 -5.20
C LEU A 321 -16.59 -8.09 -3.82
N ALA A 322 -16.57 -7.22 -2.81
CA ALA A 322 -16.07 -7.57 -1.49
C ALA A 322 -17.10 -8.31 -0.63
N CYS A 323 -16.61 -9.25 0.18
CA CYS A 323 -17.38 -9.95 1.21
C CYS A 323 -17.40 -9.18 2.55
N ALA A 324 -16.41 -8.33 2.79
CA ALA A 324 -16.33 -7.48 3.97
C ALA A 324 -15.38 -6.29 3.74
N ALA A 325 -15.62 -5.19 4.49
CA ALA A 325 -14.69 -4.07 4.65
C ALA A 325 -14.22 -4.06 6.11
N LEU A 326 -12.93 -4.25 6.35
CA LEU A 326 -12.36 -4.50 7.69
C LEU A 326 -10.98 -3.84 7.80
N SER A 327 -10.55 -3.53 9.04
CA SER A 327 -9.16 -3.14 9.29
C SER A 327 -8.18 -4.31 9.05
N PRO A 328 -6.89 -4.06 8.78
CA PRO A 328 -5.92 -5.11 8.47
C PRO A 328 -5.82 -6.21 9.54
N ASP A 329 -5.92 -5.87 10.82
CA ASP A 329 -5.93 -6.83 11.93
C ASP A 329 -7.20 -7.69 11.92
N MET A 330 -8.36 -7.11 11.61
CA MET A 330 -9.63 -7.84 11.48
C MET A 330 -9.65 -8.72 10.22
N ILE A 331 -9.01 -8.28 9.13
CA ILE A 331 -8.78 -9.12 7.93
C ILE A 331 -7.94 -10.35 8.31
N ALA A 332 -6.85 -10.15 9.06
CA ALA A 332 -6.00 -11.26 9.53
C ALA A 332 -6.80 -12.27 10.37
N ARG A 333 -7.63 -11.80 11.30
CA ARG A 333 -8.52 -12.66 12.10
C ARG A 333 -9.51 -13.42 11.21
N ARG A 334 -10.09 -12.76 10.20
CA ARG A 334 -11.02 -13.40 9.26
C ARG A 334 -10.32 -14.47 8.43
N ILE A 335 -9.09 -14.24 7.99
CA ILE A 335 -8.27 -15.25 7.28
C ILE A 335 -8.02 -16.46 8.20
N ALA A 336 -7.60 -16.22 9.45
CA ALA A 336 -7.31 -17.28 10.41
C ALA A 336 -8.49 -18.22 10.67
N THR A 337 -9.74 -17.73 10.60
CA THR A 337 -10.93 -18.59 10.72
C THR A 337 -11.20 -19.47 9.50
N ARG A 338 -10.49 -19.21 8.38
CA ARG A 338 -10.69 -19.92 7.09
C ARG A 338 -9.50 -20.80 6.70
N THR A 339 -8.40 -20.69 7.40
CA THR A 339 -7.26 -21.58 7.31
C THR A 339 -7.46 -22.66 8.37
N GLY A 340 -7.37 -23.91 7.95
CA GLY A 340 -7.62 -25.06 8.85
C GLY A 340 -6.55 -25.20 9.92
N ASP A 341 -6.41 -24.23 10.79
CA ASP A 341 -5.54 -24.32 11.96
C ASP A 341 -6.21 -25.27 12.97
N GLN A 342 -5.85 -26.56 12.90
CA GLN A 342 -6.05 -27.44 14.03
C GLN A 342 -5.09 -26.97 15.12
N PRO A 343 -5.58 -26.59 16.33
CA PRO A 343 -4.69 -26.33 17.44
C PRO A 343 -3.80 -27.56 17.63
N CYS A 344 -2.49 -27.34 17.65
CA CYS A 344 -1.55 -28.38 18.07
C CYS A 344 -2.04 -28.99 19.38
N ARG A 345 -2.41 -30.27 19.30
CA ARG A 345 -2.64 -31.11 20.48
C ARG A 345 -1.32 -31.44 21.15
#